data_3c771fe23bd4d357e196d87c39ec1f32
#
_entry.id   3c771fe23bd4d357e196d87c39ec1f32
#
_cell.length_a   1.000
_cell.length_b   1.000
_cell.length_c   1.000
_cell.angle_alpha   90.00
_cell.angle_beta   90.00
_cell.angle_gamma   90.00
#
_symmetry.space_group_name_H-M   'P 1'
#
loop_
_entity.id
_entity.type
_entity.pdbx_description
1 polymer ?
#
loop_
_entity_poly.entity_id
_entity_poly.type
_entity_poly.pdbx_seq_one_letter_code
_entity_poly.pdbx_strand_id
1 'polypeptide(L)'
;RNVNNFGRLGYVHKENEWNKFEDVLAELNKYIDQGKIRYVGLSNETPWGVLNYLQLSKDKKLPRMMSIQNPYSLLNRSYEVGLAEVSIRENIGCLAYSPLASGYLSGKYRNKNFPKGSRMERDFDFWTRYRKPNTEDAVEHYYKISEKFDLDMSQMAIKFCEIQDFMTSVIIGATTMEQLKTNIESVNVNLSDDVIKEINHVQTIYPNPCP
;
A
#
# COMPACT_ATOMS: atom_id res chain seq x y z
N ARG A 1 -0.13 11.71 16.49
CA ARG A 1 -0.67 10.40 16.84
C ARG A 1 0.13 9.32 16.13
N ASN A 2 0.61 8.36 16.88
CA ASN A 2 1.32 7.22 16.29
C ASN A 2 0.34 6.07 16.07
N VAL A 3 -0.07 5.87 14.84
CA VAL A 3 -0.92 4.74 14.43
C VAL A 3 -0.03 3.69 13.77
N ASN A 4 0.80 3.06 14.57
CA ASN A 4 1.70 2.05 14.03
C ASN A 4 1.01 0.68 14.01
N ASN A 5 0.41 0.35 12.86
CA ASN A 5 -0.18 -0.96 12.61
C ASN A 5 0.73 -1.87 11.77
N PHE A 6 1.97 -1.46 11.52
CA PHE A 6 2.90 -2.27 10.75
C PHE A 6 3.14 -3.62 11.41
N GLY A 7 2.90 -4.65 10.65
CA GLY A 7 3.11 -6.00 11.08
C GLY A 7 1.95 -6.63 11.85
N ARG A 8 0.78 -5.98 11.96
CA ARG A 8 -0.44 -6.53 12.59
C ARG A 8 -1.71 -5.91 12.02
N LEU A 9 -2.81 -6.63 12.11
CA LEU A 9 -4.13 -6.16 11.68
C LEU A 9 -4.94 -5.51 12.81
N GLY A 10 -4.71 -5.93 14.05
CA GLY A 10 -5.52 -5.50 15.19
C GLY A 10 -5.16 -4.10 15.70
N TYR A 11 -6.18 -3.30 16.01
CA TYR A 11 -6.01 -2.05 16.75
C TYR A 11 -5.64 -2.32 18.21
N VAL A 12 -4.63 -1.61 18.71
CA VAL A 12 -4.27 -1.60 20.13
C VAL A 12 -4.36 -0.16 20.61
N HIS A 13 -5.30 0.09 21.52
CA HIS A 13 -5.43 1.41 22.14
C HIS A 13 -4.22 1.72 23.01
N LYS A 14 -3.66 2.92 22.80
CA LYS A 14 -2.60 3.48 23.64
C LYS A 14 -2.88 4.96 23.84
N GLU A 15 -2.92 5.36 25.09
CA GLU A 15 -2.90 6.78 25.45
C GLU A 15 -1.47 7.30 25.22
N ASN A 16 -1.31 8.08 24.18
CA ASN A 16 -0.04 8.73 23.86
C ASN A 16 -0.30 10.23 23.63
N GLU A 17 0.63 11.06 23.99
CA GLU A 17 0.65 12.44 23.54
C GLU A 17 0.82 12.49 22.00
N TRP A 18 0.04 13.31 21.35
CA TRP A 18 0.10 13.52 19.91
C TRP A 18 -0.41 14.93 19.55
N ASN A 19 0.10 15.47 18.44
CA ASN A 19 -0.36 16.76 17.94
C ASN A 19 -1.83 16.66 17.53
N LYS A 20 -2.66 17.61 18.00
CA LYS A 20 -4.06 17.66 17.59
C LYS A 20 -4.17 17.86 16.09
N PHE A 21 -5.14 17.21 15.48
CA PHE A 21 -5.35 17.32 14.02
C PHE A 21 -5.58 18.77 13.58
N GLU A 22 -6.29 19.55 14.39
CA GLU A 22 -6.52 20.97 14.12
C GLU A 22 -5.21 21.77 14.07
N ASP A 23 -4.31 21.56 15.03
CA ASP A 23 -3.01 22.25 15.08
C ASP A 23 -2.14 21.89 13.85
N VAL A 24 -2.17 20.62 13.45
CA VAL A 24 -1.46 20.17 12.24
C VAL A 24 -2.01 20.86 10.99
N LEU A 25 -3.32 20.90 10.83
CA LEU A 25 -3.96 21.56 9.68
C LEU A 25 -3.70 23.06 9.67
N ALA A 26 -3.78 23.72 10.84
CA ALA A 26 -3.50 25.15 10.97
C ALA A 26 -2.06 25.50 10.62
N GLU A 27 -1.10 24.66 11.03
CA GLU A 27 0.31 24.86 10.67
C GLU A 27 0.53 24.68 9.16
N LEU A 28 -0.04 23.62 8.57
CA LEU A 28 0.05 23.38 7.12
C LEU A 28 -0.58 24.52 6.30
N ASN A 29 -1.68 25.11 6.81
CA ASN A 29 -2.33 26.23 6.15
C ASN A 29 -1.39 27.43 5.96
N LYS A 30 -0.55 27.74 6.95
CA LYS A 30 0.46 28.82 6.84
C LYS A 30 1.38 28.64 5.64
N TYR A 31 1.76 27.40 5.33
CA TYR A 31 2.65 27.13 4.19
C TYR A 31 1.90 27.14 2.85
N ILE A 32 0.61 26.84 2.87
CA ILE A 32 -0.26 26.98 1.69
C ILE A 32 -0.46 28.47 1.38
N ASP A 33 -0.77 29.30 2.39
CA ASP A 33 -0.93 30.73 2.24
C ASP A 33 0.34 31.44 1.76
N GLN A 34 1.51 30.91 2.15
CA GLN A 34 2.82 31.36 1.64
C GLN A 34 3.15 30.85 0.22
N GLY A 35 2.29 30.05 -0.39
CA GLY A 35 2.52 29.46 -1.71
C GLY A 35 3.63 28.37 -1.74
N LYS A 36 4.10 27.88 -0.58
CA LYS A 36 5.14 26.84 -0.49
C LYS A 36 4.60 25.44 -0.73
N ILE A 37 3.33 25.20 -0.41
CA ILE A 37 2.62 23.93 -0.62
C ILE A 37 1.32 24.24 -1.36
N ARG A 38 0.90 23.37 -2.26
CA ARG A 38 -0.39 23.48 -2.93
C ARG A 38 -1.46 22.61 -2.27
N TYR A 39 -1.11 21.36 -1.97
CA TYR A 39 -2.00 20.37 -1.41
C TYR A 39 -1.30 19.56 -0.34
N VAL A 40 -2.08 18.97 0.56
CA VAL A 40 -1.60 18.13 1.66
C VAL A 40 -2.27 16.76 1.60
N GLY A 41 -1.61 15.75 2.11
CA GLY A 41 -2.11 14.39 2.20
C GLY A 41 -1.66 13.70 3.48
N LEU A 42 -2.28 12.57 3.76
CA LEU A 42 -1.99 11.74 4.92
C LEU A 42 -1.06 10.58 4.56
N SER A 43 -0.43 9.99 5.55
CA SER A 43 0.36 8.76 5.39
C SER A 43 0.12 7.83 6.58
N ASN A 44 -0.14 6.55 6.28
CA ASN A 44 -0.36 5.51 7.28
C ASN A 44 -1.45 5.84 8.30
N GLU A 45 -2.52 6.48 7.84
CA GLU A 45 -3.64 6.88 8.70
C GLU A 45 -4.76 5.83 8.69
N THR A 46 -5.60 5.86 9.72
CA THR A 46 -6.76 4.98 9.88
C THR A 46 -8.03 5.64 9.32
N PRO A 47 -9.11 4.87 9.06
CA PRO A 47 -10.40 5.45 8.67
C PRO A 47 -10.88 6.55 9.62
N TRP A 48 -10.75 6.33 10.93
CA TRP A 48 -11.13 7.32 11.95
C TRP A 48 -10.31 8.62 11.80
N GLY A 49 -9.00 8.51 11.64
CA GLY A 49 -8.14 9.70 11.50
C GLY A 49 -8.42 10.47 10.22
N VAL A 50 -8.63 9.77 9.10
CA VAL A 50 -9.00 10.40 7.82
C VAL A 50 -10.29 11.19 7.96
N LEU A 51 -11.36 10.58 8.49
CA LEU A 51 -12.65 11.26 8.65
C LEU A 51 -12.57 12.46 9.60
N ASN A 52 -11.79 12.37 10.68
CA ASN A 52 -11.57 13.51 11.57
C ASN A 52 -10.85 14.66 10.86
N TYR A 53 -9.81 14.41 10.07
CA TYR A 53 -9.15 15.45 9.28
C TYR A 53 -10.10 16.11 8.29
N LEU A 54 -10.91 15.33 7.59
CA LEU A 54 -11.88 15.85 6.62
C LEU A 54 -12.97 16.69 7.30
N GLN A 55 -13.49 16.23 8.44
CA GLN A 55 -14.50 16.97 9.22
C GLN A 55 -13.95 18.30 9.74
N LEU A 56 -12.75 18.30 10.35
CA LEU A 56 -12.09 19.52 10.83
C LEU A 56 -11.82 20.52 9.68
N SER A 57 -11.38 20.02 8.54
CA SER A 57 -11.18 20.85 7.35
C SER A 57 -12.46 21.59 6.97
N LYS A 58 -13.60 20.88 6.95
CA LYS A 58 -14.91 21.46 6.63
C LYS A 58 -15.38 22.45 7.69
N ASP A 59 -15.34 22.08 8.97
CA ASP A 59 -15.88 22.87 10.08
C ASP A 59 -15.08 24.13 10.36
N LYS A 60 -13.76 24.05 10.22
CA LYS A 60 -12.82 25.13 10.54
C LYS A 60 -12.28 25.87 9.32
N LYS A 61 -12.70 25.50 8.10
CA LYS A 61 -12.19 26.03 6.83
C LYS A 61 -10.67 25.90 6.71
N LEU A 62 -10.14 24.78 7.19
CA LEU A 62 -8.72 24.43 7.11
C LEU A 62 -8.43 23.60 5.83
N PRO A 63 -7.16 23.43 5.43
CA PRO A 63 -6.81 22.67 4.24
C PRO A 63 -7.36 21.24 4.28
N ARG A 64 -7.92 20.82 3.15
CA ARG A 64 -8.42 19.46 2.99
C ARG A 64 -7.29 18.49 2.68
N MET A 65 -7.27 17.34 3.33
CA MET A 65 -6.39 16.24 2.96
C MET A 65 -6.88 15.64 1.65
N MET A 66 -6.04 15.73 0.61
CA MET A 66 -6.40 15.35 -0.77
C MET A 66 -6.11 13.88 -1.07
N SER A 67 -5.18 13.28 -0.35
CA SER A 67 -4.76 11.89 -0.57
C SER A 67 -4.36 11.22 0.73
N ILE A 68 -4.29 9.89 0.67
CA ILE A 68 -3.70 9.06 1.72
C ILE A 68 -2.68 8.11 1.10
N GLN A 69 -1.46 8.10 1.62
CA GLN A 69 -0.41 7.17 1.21
C GLN A 69 -0.29 6.03 2.22
N ASN A 70 -0.78 4.86 1.84
CA ASN A 70 -0.79 3.67 2.68
C ASN A 70 -0.23 2.44 1.95
N PRO A 71 0.21 1.38 2.67
CA PRO A 71 0.65 0.16 2.04
C PRO A 71 -0.53 -0.57 1.39
N TYR A 72 -0.34 -1.06 0.18
CA TYR A 72 -1.29 -1.94 -0.48
C TYR A 72 -0.58 -2.86 -1.47
N SER A 73 -0.86 -4.15 -1.39
CA SER A 73 -0.29 -5.19 -2.26
C SER A 73 -1.08 -6.49 -2.13
N LEU A 74 -0.79 -7.47 -2.97
CA LEU A 74 -1.35 -8.83 -2.85
C LEU A 74 -1.09 -9.50 -1.48
N LEU A 75 -0.06 -9.08 -0.74
CA LEU A 75 0.26 -9.60 0.61
C LEU A 75 -0.31 -8.73 1.74
N ASN A 76 -0.86 -7.57 1.41
CA ASN A 76 -1.48 -6.65 2.37
C ASN A 76 -2.64 -5.90 1.74
N ARG A 77 -3.84 -6.40 1.91
CA ARG A 77 -5.10 -5.83 1.43
C ARG A 77 -5.91 -5.17 2.56
N SER A 78 -5.25 -4.85 3.68
CA SER A 78 -5.92 -4.25 4.85
C SER A 78 -6.58 -2.90 4.57
N TYR A 79 -6.16 -2.19 3.51
CA TYR A 79 -6.81 -0.96 3.04
C TYR A 79 -8.28 -1.18 2.66
N GLU A 80 -8.62 -2.36 2.15
CA GLU A 80 -9.99 -2.73 1.75
C GLU A 80 -10.97 -2.79 2.93
N VAL A 81 -10.46 -2.94 4.17
CA VAL A 81 -11.28 -3.11 5.38
C VAL A 81 -11.80 -1.77 5.94
N GLY A 82 -12.01 -0.76 5.13
CA GLY A 82 -12.61 0.51 5.58
C GLY A 82 -12.05 1.72 4.88
N LEU A 83 -10.73 1.82 4.65
CA LEU A 83 -10.15 2.96 3.94
C LEU A 83 -10.60 3.03 2.48
N ALA A 84 -10.83 1.90 1.82
CA ALA A 84 -11.34 1.85 0.46
C ALA A 84 -12.71 2.54 0.37
N GLU A 85 -13.65 2.22 1.27
CA GLU A 85 -14.94 2.88 1.32
C GLU A 85 -14.80 4.39 1.60
N VAL A 86 -13.96 4.78 2.56
CA VAL A 86 -13.70 6.19 2.85
C VAL A 86 -13.13 6.91 1.63
N SER A 87 -12.18 6.29 0.92
CA SER A 87 -11.58 6.89 -0.28
C SER A 87 -12.61 7.17 -1.36
N ILE A 88 -13.49 6.22 -1.63
CA ILE A 88 -14.54 6.35 -2.65
C ILE A 88 -15.59 7.39 -2.22
N ARG A 89 -16.14 7.27 -1.01
CA ARG A 89 -17.23 8.13 -0.55
C ARG A 89 -16.81 9.58 -0.30
N GLU A 90 -15.62 9.76 0.23
CA GLU A 90 -15.07 11.08 0.52
C GLU A 90 -14.22 11.65 -0.62
N ASN A 91 -14.06 10.93 -1.72
CA ASN A 91 -13.20 11.34 -2.84
C ASN A 91 -11.81 11.80 -2.36
N ILE A 92 -11.13 10.92 -1.60
CA ILE A 92 -9.75 11.11 -1.17
C ILE A 92 -8.86 10.11 -1.89
N GLY A 93 -7.81 10.60 -2.57
CA GLY A 93 -6.95 9.76 -3.41
C GLY A 93 -6.13 8.75 -2.60
N CYS A 94 -6.10 7.48 -3.04
CA CYS A 94 -5.21 6.47 -2.52
C CYS A 94 -3.90 6.43 -3.31
N LEU A 95 -2.78 6.59 -2.61
CA LEU A 95 -1.42 6.42 -3.14
C LEU A 95 -0.83 5.17 -2.51
N ALA A 96 -0.85 4.04 -3.23
CA ALA A 96 -0.36 2.77 -2.70
C ALA A 96 1.15 2.68 -2.74
N TYR A 97 1.81 2.46 -1.61
CA TYR A 97 3.23 2.13 -1.60
C TYR A 97 3.46 0.63 -1.36
N SER A 98 4.65 0.16 -1.77
CA SER A 98 5.09 -1.24 -1.68
C SER A 98 4.19 -2.24 -2.43
N PRO A 99 3.76 -1.97 -3.66
CA PRO A 99 2.93 -2.90 -4.43
C PRO A 99 3.63 -4.26 -4.65
N LEU A 100 4.96 -4.27 -4.68
CA LEU A 100 5.78 -5.48 -4.79
C LEU A 100 6.23 -6.07 -3.43
N ALA A 101 5.66 -5.61 -2.30
CA ALA A 101 5.99 -6.13 -0.97
C ALA A 101 7.51 -6.22 -0.75
N SER A 102 8.24 -5.12 -0.97
CA SER A 102 9.72 -5.05 -0.89
C SER A 102 10.46 -6.02 -1.81
N GLY A 103 9.81 -6.50 -2.85
CA GLY A 103 10.37 -7.42 -3.85
C GLY A 103 9.93 -8.87 -3.70
N TYR A 104 9.15 -9.24 -2.69
CA TYR A 104 8.60 -10.60 -2.57
C TYR A 104 7.70 -10.95 -3.76
N LEU A 105 6.88 -10.03 -4.21
CA LEU A 105 5.98 -10.21 -5.34
C LEU A 105 6.65 -10.06 -6.73
N SER A 106 7.97 -9.98 -6.77
CA SER A 106 8.73 -10.21 -8.01
C SER A 106 9.22 -11.65 -8.17
N GLY A 107 8.94 -12.51 -7.21
CA GLY A 107 9.37 -13.90 -7.21
C GLY A 107 10.85 -14.15 -6.89
N LYS A 108 11.71 -13.12 -6.85
CA LYS A 108 13.16 -13.26 -6.68
C LYS A 108 13.62 -13.86 -5.35
N TYR A 109 12.76 -13.81 -4.31
CA TYR A 109 13.06 -14.35 -2.98
C TYR A 109 12.50 -15.76 -2.75
N ARG A 110 11.87 -16.35 -3.75
CA ARG A 110 11.38 -17.74 -3.69
C ARG A 110 12.52 -18.70 -3.38
N ASN A 111 12.19 -19.80 -2.72
CA ASN A 111 13.17 -20.81 -2.30
C ASN A 111 14.32 -20.24 -1.44
N LYS A 112 14.03 -19.17 -0.66
CA LYS A 112 15.01 -18.48 0.19
C LYS A 112 16.23 -17.97 -0.58
N ASN A 113 16.05 -17.66 -1.85
CA ASN A 113 17.07 -17.03 -2.67
C ASN A 113 17.10 -15.52 -2.36
N PHE A 114 18.26 -15.02 -1.90
CA PHE A 114 18.46 -13.61 -1.62
C PHE A 114 19.56 -13.05 -2.54
N PRO A 115 19.24 -12.58 -3.74
CA PRO A 115 20.24 -12.10 -4.68
C PRO A 115 21.09 -10.98 -4.09
N LYS A 116 22.38 -10.98 -4.41
CA LYS A 116 23.35 -9.98 -3.95
C LYS A 116 22.87 -8.55 -4.27
N GLY A 117 22.96 -7.64 -3.31
CA GLY A 117 22.50 -6.26 -3.41
C GLY A 117 20.98 -6.10 -3.26
N SER A 118 20.21 -7.18 -3.07
CA SER A 118 18.79 -7.09 -2.80
C SER A 118 18.51 -6.62 -1.36
N ARG A 119 17.29 -6.11 -1.12
CA ARG A 119 16.89 -5.65 0.22
C ARG A 119 16.97 -6.74 1.27
N MET A 120 16.57 -7.96 0.93
CA MET A 120 16.58 -9.07 1.87
C MET A 120 17.99 -9.58 2.16
N GLU A 121 18.93 -9.44 1.23
CA GLU A 121 20.33 -9.80 1.47
C GLU A 121 21.03 -8.78 2.37
N ARG A 122 20.74 -7.46 2.17
CA ARG A 122 21.41 -6.40 2.93
C ARG A 122 20.81 -6.15 4.30
N ASP A 123 19.47 -6.18 4.42
CA ASP A 123 18.75 -5.67 5.57
C ASP A 123 17.70 -6.69 6.08
N PHE A 124 18.07 -7.98 6.09
CA PHE A 124 17.16 -9.08 6.41
C PHE A 124 16.40 -8.87 7.72
N ASP A 125 17.07 -8.43 8.77
CA ASP A 125 16.46 -8.27 10.09
C ASP A 125 15.54 -7.04 10.20
N PHE A 126 15.71 -6.07 9.32
CA PHE A 126 14.81 -4.91 9.26
C PHE A 126 13.44 -5.27 8.65
N TRP A 127 13.39 -6.17 7.68
CA TRP A 127 12.19 -6.50 6.90
C TRP A 127 11.34 -7.61 7.51
N THR A 128 11.22 -7.67 8.84
CA THR A 128 10.47 -8.70 9.60
C THR A 128 9.01 -8.85 9.19
N ARG A 129 8.37 -7.76 8.71
CA ARG A 129 6.97 -7.77 8.26
C ARG A 129 6.71 -8.76 7.12
N TYR A 130 7.71 -9.05 6.27
CA TYR A 130 7.59 -9.97 5.15
C TYR A 130 8.10 -11.39 5.43
N ARG A 131 8.48 -11.66 6.68
CA ARG A 131 8.99 -12.97 7.13
C ARG A 131 8.03 -13.67 8.08
N LYS A 132 6.74 -13.39 7.91
CA LYS A 132 5.70 -13.98 8.76
C LYS A 132 5.28 -15.35 8.24
N PRO A 133 4.65 -16.17 9.10
CA PRO A 133 3.97 -17.37 8.65
C PRO A 133 3.06 -17.07 7.45
N ASN A 134 2.95 -18.00 6.52
CA ASN A 134 2.13 -17.90 5.30
C ASN A 134 2.61 -16.91 4.23
N THR A 135 3.67 -16.13 4.45
CA THR A 135 4.18 -15.22 3.42
C THR A 135 4.73 -15.99 2.22
N GLU A 136 5.59 -16.96 2.46
CA GLU A 136 6.22 -17.76 1.41
C GLU A 136 5.17 -18.56 0.63
N ASP A 137 4.21 -19.17 1.32
CA ASP A 137 3.12 -19.94 0.71
C ASP A 137 2.22 -19.06 -0.18
N ALA A 138 1.84 -17.86 0.33
CA ALA A 138 1.07 -16.91 -0.47
C ALA A 138 1.82 -16.45 -1.72
N VAL A 139 3.11 -16.14 -1.61
CA VAL A 139 3.98 -15.76 -2.74
C VAL A 139 4.04 -16.88 -3.76
N GLU A 140 4.18 -18.14 -3.32
CA GLU A 140 4.23 -19.30 -4.21
C GLU A 140 2.90 -19.50 -4.96
N HIS A 141 1.75 -19.26 -4.32
CA HIS A 141 0.46 -19.30 -4.99
C HIS A 141 0.33 -18.19 -6.05
N TYR A 142 0.71 -16.95 -5.73
CA TYR A 142 0.71 -15.87 -6.72
C TYR A 142 1.68 -16.12 -7.88
N TYR A 143 2.83 -16.72 -7.60
CA TYR A 143 3.75 -17.12 -8.67
C TYR A 143 3.13 -18.18 -9.60
N LYS A 144 2.47 -19.20 -9.06
CA LYS A 144 1.76 -20.21 -9.88
C LYS A 144 0.64 -19.61 -10.72
N ILE A 145 -0.06 -18.59 -10.21
CA ILE A 145 -1.04 -17.85 -11.01
C ILE A 145 -0.34 -17.14 -12.18
N SER A 146 0.76 -16.44 -11.92
CA SER A 146 1.49 -15.76 -12.99
C SER A 146 1.98 -16.72 -14.07
N GLU A 147 2.53 -17.89 -13.71
CA GLU A 147 2.92 -18.91 -14.66
C GLU A 147 1.73 -19.48 -15.46
N LYS A 148 0.63 -19.79 -14.77
CA LYS A 148 -0.57 -20.38 -15.40
C LYS A 148 -1.17 -19.48 -16.50
N PHE A 149 -1.09 -18.16 -16.30
CA PHE A 149 -1.68 -17.17 -17.20
C PHE A 149 -0.65 -16.42 -18.05
N ASP A 150 0.60 -16.90 -18.08
CA ASP A 150 1.72 -16.30 -18.85
C ASP A 150 1.90 -14.80 -18.55
N LEU A 151 1.93 -14.45 -17.26
CA LEU A 151 2.10 -13.10 -16.76
C LEU A 151 3.45 -12.94 -16.05
N ASP A 152 4.10 -11.78 -16.16
CA ASP A 152 5.15 -11.40 -15.21
C ASP A 152 4.54 -11.14 -13.83
N MET A 153 5.09 -11.79 -12.79
CA MET A 153 4.55 -11.71 -11.44
C MET A 153 4.55 -10.28 -10.88
N SER A 154 5.59 -9.49 -11.18
CA SER A 154 5.67 -8.09 -10.73
C SER A 154 4.60 -7.23 -11.41
N GLN A 155 4.41 -7.42 -12.71
CA GLN A 155 3.40 -6.69 -13.47
C GLN A 155 1.98 -7.07 -13.01
N MET A 156 1.71 -8.36 -12.78
CA MET A 156 0.45 -8.83 -12.22
C MET A 156 0.16 -8.16 -10.86
N ALA A 157 1.15 -8.11 -9.97
CA ALA A 157 0.99 -7.52 -8.65
C ALA A 157 0.78 -6.00 -8.69
N ILE A 158 1.47 -5.27 -9.55
CA ILE A 158 1.28 -3.82 -9.74
C ILE A 158 -0.07 -3.55 -10.37
N LYS A 159 -0.43 -4.28 -11.44
CA LYS A 159 -1.72 -4.14 -12.12
C LYS A 159 -2.89 -4.42 -11.21
N PHE A 160 -2.79 -5.45 -10.38
CA PHE A 160 -3.83 -5.72 -9.36
C PHE A 160 -4.07 -4.52 -8.45
N CYS A 161 -3.02 -3.82 -8.03
CA CYS A 161 -3.17 -2.60 -7.22
C CYS A 161 -3.82 -1.46 -8.03
N GLU A 162 -3.41 -1.29 -9.29
CA GLU A 162 -3.86 -0.21 -10.16
C GLU A 162 -5.36 -0.25 -10.46
N ILE A 163 -5.92 -1.44 -10.68
CA ILE A 163 -7.32 -1.61 -11.10
C ILE A 163 -8.36 -1.46 -9.99
N GLN A 164 -7.93 -1.19 -8.75
CA GLN A 164 -8.88 -1.02 -7.64
C GLN A 164 -9.62 0.32 -7.76
N ASP A 165 -10.94 0.31 -7.57
CA ASP A 165 -11.80 1.51 -7.69
C ASP A 165 -11.38 2.68 -6.78
N PHE A 166 -10.75 2.38 -5.64
CA PHE A 166 -10.23 3.38 -4.70
C PHE A 166 -8.83 3.88 -5.05
N MET A 167 -8.15 3.30 -6.05
CA MET A 167 -6.76 3.59 -6.34
C MET A 167 -6.61 4.84 -7.20
N THR A 168 -5.74 5.76 -6.76
CA THR A 168 -5.37 6.94 -7.55
C THR A 168 -4.02 6.77 -8.23
N SER A 169 -3.05 6.20 -7.51
CA SER A 169 -1.72 5.95 -8.06
C SER A 169 -0.98 4.86 -7.29
N VAL A 170 -0.21 4.05 -8.00
CA VAL A 170 0.66 3.02 -7.43
C VAL A 170 2.10 3.53 -7.44
N ILE A 171 2.70 3.60 -6.25
CA ILE A 171 4.08 4.07 -6.08
C ILE A 171 5.04 2.92 -6.29
N ILE A 172 5.74 2.95 -7.39
CA ILE A 172 6.76 1.96 -7.75
C ILE A 172 8.16 2.41 -7.36
N GLY A 173 9.08 1.45 -7.21
CA GLY A 173 10.51 1.70 -7.03
C GLY A 173 11.32 0.67 -7.81
N ALA A 174 12.46 1.09 -8.34
CA ALA A 174 13.37 0.25 -9.09
C ALA A 174 14.83 0.59 -8.75
N THR A 175 15.73 -0.39 -8.83
CA THR A 175 17.18 -0.21 -8.66
C THR A 175 17.93 -0.38 -9.97
N THR A 176 17.26 -0.90 -11.01
CA THR A 176 17.80 -1.06 -12.36
C THR A 176 16.81 -0.54 -13.40
N MET A 177 17.30 -0.19 -14.58
CA MET A 177 16.45 0.24 -15.70
C MET A 177 15.51 -0.87 -16.18
N GLU A 178 15.93 -2.13 -16.11
CA GLU A 178 15.11 -3.27 -16.43
C GLU A 178 13.88 -3.37 -15.50
N GLN A 179 14.10 -3.30 -14.18
CA GLN A 179 13.01 -3.26 -13.19
C GLN A 179 12.07 -2.09 -13.42
N LEU A 180 12.62 -0.91 -13.72
CA LEU A 180 11.79 0.28 -13.98
C LEU A 180 10.91 0.07 -15.21
N LYS A 181 11.47 -0.46 -16.29
CA LYS A 181 10.74 -0.77 -17.52
C LYS A 181 9.64 -1.80 -17.25
N THR A 182 9.95 -2.92 -16.62
CA THR A 182 8.97 -3.96 -16.23
C THR A 182 7.82 -3.36 -15.41
N ASN A 183 8.15 -2.53 -14.42
CA ASN A 183 7.13 -1.91 -13.56
C ASN A 183 6.23 -0.94 -14.34
N ILE A 184 6.78 -0.14 -15.26
CA ILE A 184 6.00 0.80 -16.08
C ILE A 184 5.12 0.03 -17.07
N GLU A 185 5.64 -1.02 -17.69
CA GLU A 185 4.91 -1.85 -18.65
C GLU A 185 3.71 -2.58 -18.02
N SER A 186 3.61 -2.67 -16.70
CA SER A 186 2.43 -3.21 -16.01
C SER A 186 1.12 -2.52 -16.43
N VAL A 187 1.17 -1.27 -16.88
CA VAL A 187 -0.02 -0.53 -17.37
C VAL A 187 -0.69 -1.24 -18.56
N ASN A 188 0.09 -1.94 -19.37
CA ASN A 188 -0.37 -2.65 -20.55
C ASN A 188 -0.91 -4.06 -20.25
N VAL A 189 -0.74 -4.55 -19.03
CA VAL A 189 -1.21 -5.88 -18.61
C VAL A 189 -2.73 -5.86 -18.41
N ASN A 190 -3.40 -6.88 -18.91
CA ASN A 190 -4.81 -7.12 -18.63
C ASN A 190 -4.96 -8.32 -17.71
N LEU A 191 -5.64 -8.16 -16.59
CA LEU A 191 -5.98 -9.26 -15.68
C LEU A 191 -7.40 -9.71 -16.00
N SER A 192 -7.54 -10.92 -16.55
CA SER A 192 -8.87 -11.50 -16.79
C SER A 192 -9.62 -11.78 -15.49
N ASP A 193 -10.93 -11.96 -15.58
CA ASP A 193 -11.77 -12.31 -14.43
C ASP A 193 -11.30 -13.59 -13.74
N ASP A 194 -10.77 -14.55 -14.50
CA ASP A 194 -10.22 -15.79 -13.94
C ASP A 194 -8.94 -15.52 -13.12
N VAL A 195 -8.04 -14.64 -13.59
CA VAL A 195 -6.86 -14.23 -12.82
C VAL A 195 -7.29 -13.57 -11.51
N ILE A 196 -8.24 -12.62 -11.58
CA ILE A 196 -8.74 -11.92 -10.39
C ILE A 196 -9.41 -12.90 -9.41
N LYS A 197 -10.18 -13.85 -9.91
CA LYS A 197 -10.80 -14.89 -9.09
C LYS A 197 -9.77 -15.74 -8.36
N GLU A 198 -8.71 -16.17 -9.03
CA GLU A 198 -7.64 -16.94 -8.39
C GLU A 198 -6.84 -16.10 -7.39
N ILE A 199 -6.52 -14.85 -7.70
CA ILE A 199 -5.92 -13.91 -6.75
C ILE A 199 -6.78 -13.78 -5.49
N ASN A 200 -8.07 -13.58 -5.65
CA ASN A 200 -9.00 -13.46 -4.52
C ASN A 200 -9.11 -14.76 -3.73
N HIS A 201 -9.03 -15.91 -4.39
CA HIS A 201 -8.98 -17.21 -3.70
C HIS A 201 -7.74 -17.34 -2.80
N VAL A 202 -6.56 -16.92 -3.26
CA VAL A 202 -5.35 -16.90 -2.42
C VAL A 202 -5.56 -16.04 -1.18
N GLN A 203 -6.21 -14.87 -1.33
CA GLN A 203 -6.52 -14.00 -0.19
C GLN A 203 -7.46 -14.66 0.84
N THR A 204 -8.34 -15.56 0.43
CA THR A 204 -9.20 -16.30 1.38
C THR A 204 -8.43 -17.33 2.19
N ILE A 205 -7.38 -17.91 1.61
CA ILE A 205 -6.51 -18.91 2.28
C ILE A 205 -5.47 -18.20 3.17
N TYR A 206 -4.87 -17.12 2.68
CA TYR A 206 -3.80 -16.38 3.35
C TYR A 206 -4.16 -14.89 3.52
N PRO A 207 -5.12 -14.55 4.37
CA PRO A 207 -5.59 -13.17 4.51
C PRO A 207 -4.49 -12.28 5.11
N ASN A 208 -4.04 -11.29 4.33
CA ASN A 208 -3.07 -10.28 4.74
C ASN A 208 -1.82 -10.85 5.45
N PRO A 209 -1.02 -11.72 4.81
CA PRO A 209 0.13 -12.32 5.48
C PRO A 209 1.21 -11.30 5.90
N CYS A 210 1.23 -10.09 5.29
CA CYS A 210 2.20 -9.04 5.58
C CYS A 210 1.55 -7.68 5.88
N PRO A 211 0.66 -7.57 6.87
CA PRO A 211 -0.05 -6.35 7.19
C PRO A 211 0.85 -5.24 7.75
#